data_73fc6b9ee3f7afc18cf3acfe79059363
#
_entry.id   73fc6b9ee3f7afc18cf3acfe79059363
#
_cell.length_a   1.000
_cell.length_b   1.000
_cell.length_c   1.000
_cell.angle_alpha   90.00
_cell.angle_beta   90.00
_cell.angle_gamma   90.00
#
_symmetry.space_group_name_H-M   'P 1'
#
loop_
_entity.id
_entity.type
_entity.pdbx_description
1 polymer ?
#
loop_
_entity_poly.entity_id
_entity_poly.type
_entity_poly.pdbx_seq_one_letter_code
_entity_poly.pdbx_strand_id
1 'polypeptide(L)'
;NEITQIYHLVAILSAKGEEAPLQTWDINMGCLFNVLEVSRLCKIDKIFYPSSIAVFGNNIEMDNTPQSPNLTPLTVYGISKASGENWVNYYCNKYGLDIRSIRYPGVVGYQSLPGGGTTDYAVDIFHKAIREEEVFSCFLKASTQLPLIFIDDAIRATIELMDAPAQNIKIRTSYNLAGFTCTPEELYNAIKQVYPDFKIAYKPDFRQDIADSWPNSIDDSSAINDWNWKPKFDLESMTHVMIKEL
;
A
#
# COMPACT_ATOMS: atom_id res chain seq x y z
N ASN A 1 -21.23 -19.69 14.52
CA ASN A 1 -21.01 -19.00 13.23
C ASN A 1 -19.76 -19.58 12.60
N GLU A 2 -19.85 -20.05 11.38
CA GLU A 2 -18.68 -20.46 10.60
C GLU A 2 -17.96 -19.23 10.05
N ILE A 3 -16.64 -19.23 10.17
CA ILE A 3 -15.80 -18.21 9.52
C ILE A 3 -15.59 -18.65 8.07
N THR A 4 -16.01 -17.83 7.12
CA THR A 4 -15.91 -18.12 5.69
C THR A 4 -14.84 -17.27 4.99
N GLN A 5 -14.44 -16.13 5.57
CA GLN A 5 -13.44 -15.24 4.99
C GLN A 5 -12.41 -14.80 6.04
N ILE A 6 -11.17 -14.62 5.60
CA ILE A 6 -10.08 -14.08 6.41
C ILE A 6 -9.45 -12.89 5.70
N TYR A 7 -9.31 -11.77 6.40
CA TYR A 7 -8.53 -10.61 5.98
C TYR A 7 -7.25 -10.57 6.83
N HIS A 8 -6.13 -10.97 6.23
CA HIS A 8 -4.84 -11.05 6.91
C HIS A 8 -4.13 -9.70 6.87
N LEU A 9 -4.35 -8.86 7.89
CA LEU A 9 -3.84 -7.48 7.91
C LEU A 9 -2.57 -7.29 8.77
N VAL A 10 -2.03 -8.38 9.34
CA VAL A 10 -0.87 -8.31 10.25
C VAL A 10 0.42 -8.21 9.46
N ALA A 11 1.19 -7.14 9.70
CA ALA A 11 2.57 -7.01 9.19
C ALA A 11 3.33 -5.92 9.96
N ILE A 12 4.65 -6.06 10.05
CA ILE A 12 5.58 -4.97 10.37
C ILE A 12 5.89 -4.25 9.06
N LEU A 13 5.80 -2.91 9.05
CA LEU A 13 5.90 -2.08 7.86
C LEU A 13 7.35 -1.75 7.45
N SER A 14 7.52 -1.06 6.31
CA SER A 14 8.80 -0.88 5.62
C SER A 14 9.88 -0.25 6.48
N ALA A 15 9.74 1.02 6.90
CA ALA A 15 10.79 1.71 7.64
C ALA A 15 11.01 1.09 9.03
N LYS A 16 9.92 0.70 9.72
CA LYS A 16 10.01 0.02 11.03
C LYS A 16 10.67 -1.36 10.91
N GLY A 17 10.45 -2.04 9.80
CA GLY A 17 11.02 -3.37 9.56
C GLY A 17 12.54 -3.38 9.48
N GLU A 18 13.15 -2.30 9.01
CA GLU A 18 14.60 -2.20 8.88
C GLU A 18 15.33 -2.08 10.23
N GLU A 19 14.64 -1.76 11.32
CA GLU A 19 15.22 -1.76 12.66
C GLU A 19 15.56 -3.18 13.17
N ALA A 20 14.80 -4.21 12.73
CA ALA A 20 15.00 -5.60 13.13
C ALA A 20 14.61 -6.56 11.98
N PRO A 21 15.43 -6.68 10.92
CA PRO A 21 15.06 -7.37 9.68
C PRO A 21 14.66 -8.84 9.87
N LEU A 22 15.40 -9.61 10.63
CA LEU A 22 15.09 -11.03 10.85
C LEU A 22 13.80 -11.22 11.65
N GLN A 23 13.58 -10.40 12.68
CA GLN A 23 12.32 -10.42 13.43
C GLN A 23 11.13 -10.03 12.56
N THR A 24 11.29 -9.03 11.69
CA THR A 24 10.28 -8.61 10.72
C THR A 24 9.93 -9.74 9.77
N TRP A 25 10.95 -10.43 9.24
CA TRP A 25 10.74 -11.60 8.39
C TRP A 25 9.96 -12.70 9.12
N ASP A 26 10.39 -13.07 10.32
CA ASP A 26 9.77 -14.15 11.11
C ASP A 26 8.30 -13.86 11.42
N ILE A 27 7.99 -12.62 11.80
CA ILE A 27 6.61 -12.21 12.09
C ILE A 27 5.78 -12.20 10.81
N ASN A 28 6.22 -11.51 9.75
CA ASN A 28 5.44 -11.33 8.55
C ASN A 28 5.18 -12.67 7.84
N MET A 29 6.20 -13.53 7.73
CA MET A 29 6.06 -14.82 7.08
C MET A 29 5.39 -15.86 7.98
N GLY A 30 5.71 -15.89 9.27
CA GLY A 30 5.10 -16.83 10.22
C GLY A 30 3.59 -16.61 10.35
N CYS A 31 3.13 -15.35 10.44
CA CYS A 31 1.70 -15.04 10.45
C CYS A 31 1.02 -15.47 9.14
N LEU A 32 1.64 -15.21 7.99
CA LEU A 32 1.10 -15.64 6.69
C LEU A 32 0.97 -17.17 6.62
N PHE A 33 2.01 -17.91 6.99
CA PHE A 33 1.97 -19.39 6.95
C PHE A 33 0.89 -19.96 7.86
N ASN A 34 0.70 -19.39 9.06
CA ASN A 34 -0.36 -19.81 9.96
C ASN A 34 -1.75 -19.59 9.31
N VAL A 35 -1.98 -18.43 8.69
CA VAL A 35 -3.24 -18.14 7.99
C VAL A 35 -3.46 -19.10 6.83
N LEU A 36 -2.44 -19.34 5.99
CA LEU A 36 -2.55 -20.25 4.85
C LEU A 36 -2.88 -21.69 5.29
N GLU A 37 -2.18 -22.23 6.30
CA GLU A 37 -2.42 -23.59 6.78
C GLU A 37 -3.76 -23.74 7.50
N VAL A 38 -4.15 -22.78 8.36
CA VAL A 38 -5.47 -22.80 8.99
C VAL A 38 -6.58 -22.73 7.93
N SER A 39 -6.42 -21.87 6.93
CA SER A 39 -7.39 -21.73 5.84
C SER A 39 -7.54 -23.03 5.04
N ARG A 40 -6.42 -23.70 4.76
CA ARG A 40 -6.42 -25.00 4.07
C ARG A 40 -7.12 -26.08 4.91
N LEU A 41 -6.81 -26.16 6.21
CA LEU A 41 -7.36 -27.19 7.11
C LEU A 41 -8.84 -26.94 7.40
N CYS A 42 -9.24 -25.70 7.59
CA CYS A 42 -10.61 -25.30 7.92
C CYS A 42 -11.49 -25.05 6.69
N LYS A 43 -10.94 -25.19 5.48
CA LYS A 43 -11.65 -24.96 4.20
C LYS A 43 -12.30 -23.58 4.12
N ILE A 44 -11.53 -22.55 4.45
CA ILE A 44 -11.98 -21.14 4.34
C ILE A 44 -12.25 -20.81 2.88
N ASP A 45 -13.40 -20.17 2.59
CA ASP A 45 -13.86 -19.89 1.24
C ASP A 45 -12.97 -18.86 0.53
N LYS A 46 -12.58 -17.78 1.22
CA LYS A 46 -11.78 -16.70 0.65
C LYS A 46 -10.79 -16.12 1.65
N ILE A 47 -9.62 -15.73 1.17
CA ILE A 47 -8.58 -15.09 1.97
C ILE A 47 -8.12 -13.83 1.25
N PHE A 48 -7.99 -12.74 1.98
CA PHE A 48 -7.35 -11.52 1.50
C PHE A 48 -5.93 -11.41 2.06
N TYR A 49 -4.96 -11.19 1.17
CA TYR A 49 -3.57 -10.90 1.50
C TYR A 49 -3.16 -9.53 0.97
N PRO A 50 -2.87 -8.53 1.83
CA PRO A 50 -2.39 -7.24 1.40
C PRO A 50 -0.90 -7.33 1.03
N SER A 51 -0.60 -7.15 -0.26
CA SER A 51 0.74 -6.86 -0.74
C SER A 51 0.98 -5.33 -0.77
N SER A 52 2.06 -4.87 -1.36
CA SER A 52 2.49 -3.48 -1.35
C SER A 52 3.34 -3.17 -2.57
N ILE A 53 3.41 -1.89 -2.95
CA ILE A 53 4.40 -1.39 -3.92
C ILE A 53 5.85 -1.64 -3.48
N ALA A 54 6.07 -1.92 -2.20
CA ALA A 54 7.39 -2.29 -1.67
C ALA A 54 7.97 -3.59 -2.27
N VAL A 55 7.17 -4.39 -2.99
CA VAL A 55 7.65 -5.57 -3.74
C VAL A 55 8.50 -5.21 -4.94
N PHE A 56 8.37 -3.99 -5.44
CA PHE A 56 9.16 -3.48 -6.54
C PHE A 56 10.59 -3.12 -6.09
N GLY A 57 11.44 -2.81 -7.04
CA GLY A 57 12.81 -2.33 -6.82
C GLY A 57 13.19 -1.42 -7.97
N ASN A 58 14.44 -0.98 -8.03
CA ASN A 58 14.91 0.03 -8.98
C ASN A 58 15.19 -0.48 -10.41
N ASN A 59 15.02 -1.77 -10.68
CA ASN A 59 15.23 -2.34 -12.02
C ASN A 59 13.90 -2.60 -12.76
N ILE A 60 13.00 -1.62 -12.72
CA ILE A 60 11.69 -1.66 -13.34
C ILE A 60 11.42 -0.37 -14.13
N GLU A 61 10.38 -0.36 -14.94
CA GLU A 61 9.81 0.87 -15.46
C GLU A 61 9.17 1.63 -14.31
N MET A 62 9.73 2.79 -13.95
CA MET A 62 9.28 3.57 -12.80
C MET A 62 7.94 4.26 -13.06
N ASP A 63 7.68 4.65 -14.31
CA ASP A 63 6.42 5.24 -14.73
C ASP A 63 5.52 4.17 -15.33
N ASN A 64 4.25 4.16 -14.89
CA ASN A 64 3.27 3.19 -15.35
C ASN A 64 3.75 1.74 -15.19
N THR A 65 4.33 1.43 -14.02
CA THR A 65 4.91 0.12 -13.72
C THR A 65 3.94 -1.02 -14.04
N PRO A 66 4.32 -1.97 -14.91
CA PRO A 66 3.40 -3.00 -15.39
C PRO A 66 3.02 -4.01 -14.30
N GLN A 67 1.96 -4.77 -14.54
CA GLN A 67 1.43 -5.78 -13.59
C GLN A 67 2.48 -6.85 -13.22
N SER A 68 3.34 -7.25 -14.13
CA SER A 68 4.26 -8.39 -13.97
C SER A 68 5.71 -8.02 -14.27
N PRO A 69 6.32 -7.07 -13.52
CA PRO A 69 7.75 -6.78 -13.65
C PRO A 69 8.57 -7.80 -12.85
N ASN A 70 9.88 -7.74 -12.99
CA ASN A 70 10.77 -8.47 -12.08
C ASN A 70 10.74 -7.82 -10.69
N LEU A 71 10.30 -8.57 -9.69
CA LEU A 71 10.25 -8.10 -8.31
C LEU A 71 11.65 -8.22 -7.67
N THR A 72 12.25 -7.08 -7.35
CA THR A 72 13.58 -6.99 -6.72
C THR A 72 13.57 -6.04 -5.53
N PRO A 73 12.77 -6.33 -4.48
CA PRO A 73 12.59 -5.44 -3.34
C PRO A 73 13.89 -5.22 -2.58
N LEU A 74 14.08 -4.00 -2.05
CA LEU A 74 15.28 -3.58 -1.33
C LEU A 74 15.08 -3.52 0.20
N THR A 75 13.89 -3.76 0.71
CA THR A 75 13.58 -3.80 2.14
C THR A 75 13.14 -5.19 2.58
N VAL A 76 13.39 -5.56 3.84
CA VAL A 76 12.89 -6.83 4.38
C VAL A 76 11.37 -6.95 4.30
N TYR A 77 10.67 -5.83 4.49
CA TYR A 77 9.22 -5.77 4.29
C TYR A 77 8.83 -6.12 2.85
N GLY A 78 9.45 -5.47 1.86
CA GLY A 78 9.22 -5.76 0.44
C GLY A 78 9.56 -7.20 0.07
N ILE A 79 10.69 -7.72 0.58
CA ILE A 79 11.09 -9.13 0.40
C ILE A 79 10.02 -10.06 0.97
N SER A 80 9.51 -9.80 2.18
CA SER A 80 8.45 -10.61 2.78
C SER A 80 7.15 -10.57 1.98
N LYS A 81 6.78 -9.39 1.44
CA LYS A 81 5.58 -9.23 0.61
C LYS A 81 5.71 -9.94 -0.74
N ALA A 82 6.84 -9.80 -1.43
CA ALA A 82 7.11 -10.51 -2.69
C ALA A 82 7.15 -12.04 -2.50
N SER A 83 7.79 -12.51 -1.42
CA SER A 83 7.75 -13.92 -1.05
C SER A 83 6.32 -14.38 -0.74
N GLY A 84 5.55 -13.55 -0.03
CA GLY A 84 4.14 -13.81 0.28
C GLY A 84 3.28 -13.96 -0.97
N GLU A 85 3.47 -13.12 -2.00
CA GLU A 85 2.77 -13.25 -3.29
C GLU A 85 3.02 -14.62 -3.94
N ASN A 86 4.28 -15.10 -3.89
CA ASN A 86 4.62 -16.42 -4.42
C ASN A 86 3.98 -17.56 -3.61
N TRP A 87 3.95 -17.44 -2.27
CA TRP A 87 3.29 -18.40 -1.41
C TRP A 87 1.77 -18.43 -1.61
N VAL A 88 1.15 -17.27 -1.74
CA VAL A 88 -0.28 -17.13 -2.06
C VAL A 88 -0.59 -17.85 -3.38
N ASN A 89 0.17 -17.55 -4.44
CA ASN A 89 0.01 -18.21 -5.74
C ASN A 89 0.21 -19.73 -5.66
N TYR A 90 1.22 -20.17 -4.88
CA TYR A 90 1.46 -21.62 -4.67
C TYR A 90 0.27 -22.31 -4.01
N TYR A 91 -0.33 -21.70 -2.95
CA TYR A 91 -1.49 -22.27 -2.28
C TYR A 91 -2.74 -22.26 -3.15
N CYS A 92 -2.94 -21.22 -3.96
CA CYS A 92 -4.00 -21.21 -4.97
C CYS A 92 -3.86 -22.39 -5.93
N ASN A 93 -2.67 -22.57 -6.51
CA ASN A 93 -2.44 -23.60 -7.53
C ASN A 93 -2.44 -25.01 -6.98
N LYS A 94 -1.84 -25.23 -5.79
CA LYS A 94 -1.67 -26.57 -5.22
C LYS A 94 -2.88 -27.08 -4.45
N TYR A 95 -3.54 -26.17 -3.72
CA TYR A 95 -4.62 -26.56 -2.80
C TYR A 95 -5.98 -26.01 -3.20
N GLY A 96 -6.06 -25.20 -4.26
CA GLY A 96 -7.32 -24.65 -4.77
C GLY A 96 -7.92 -23.57 -3.87
N LEU A 97 -7.13 -22.92 -3.00
CA LEU A 97 -7.62 -21.84 -2.16
C LEU A 97 -7.92 -20.59 -3.00
N ASP A 98 -9.01 -19.90 -2.71
CA ASP A 98 -9.32 -18.59 -3.30
C ASP A 98 -8.66 -17.48 -2.47
N ILE A 99 -7.39 -17.20 -2.78
CA ILE A 99 -6.64 -16.12 -2.14
C ILE A 99 -6.54 -14.96 -3.12
N ARG A 100 -6.85 -13.77 -2.65
CA ARG A 100 -6.88 -12.53 -3.42
C ARG A 100 -5.99 -11.49 -2.78
N SER A 101 -5.29 -10.72 -3.60
CA SER A 101 -4.25 -9.83 -3.11
C SER A 101 -4.15 -8.56 -3.95
N ILE A 102 -3.79 -7.47 -3.29
CA ILE A 102 -3.57 -6.14 -3.86
C ILE A 102 -2.19 -5.65 -3.46
N ARG A 103 -1.42 -5.09 -4.40
CA ARG A 103 -0.25 -4.26 -4.13
C ARG A 103 -0.72 -2.86 -3.82
N TYR A 104 -0.89 -2.55 -2.53
CA TYR A 104 -1.29 -1.22 -2.14
C TYR A 104 -0.19 -0.20 -2.44
N PRO A 105 -0.55 0.96 -3.03
CA PRO A 105 0.27 2.16 -2.98
C PRO A 105 0.34 2.74 -1.56
N GLY A 106 0.93 3.90 -1.37
CA GLY A 106 0.89 4.59 -0.09
C GLY A 106 -0.55 4.92 0.33
N VAL A 107 -1.01 4.33 1.41
CA VAL A 107 -2.39 4.56 1.90
C VAL A 107 -2.42 5.82 2.75
N VAL A 108 -3.30 6.76 2.40
CA VAL A 108 -3.54 8.01 3.15
C VAL A 108 -4.91 7.96 3.80
N GLY A 109 -4.98 8.18 5.12
CA GLY A 109 -6.23 8.16 5.85
C GLY A 109 -6.18 8.94 7.16
N TYR A 110 -7.34 9.37 7.63
CA TYR A 110 -7.51 10.20 8.82
C TYR A 110 -7.75 9.39 10.12
N GLN A 111 -8.04 8.08 9.99
CA GLN A 111 -8.47 7.26 11.14
C GLN A 111 -7.33 6.87 12.10
N SER A 112 -6.08 6.99 11.67
CA SER A 112 -4.93 6.61 12.49
C SER A 112 -3.74 7.52 12.26
N LEU A 113 -2.90 7.64 13.28
CA LEU A 113 -1.60 8.30 13.18
C LEU A 113 -0.63 7.46 12.33
N PRO A 114 0.46 8.08 11.80
CA PRO A 114 1.53 7.39 11.10
C PRO A 114 2.05 6.17 11.87
N GLY A 115 2.26 5.05 11.18
CA GLY A 115 2.60 3.74 11.78
C GLY A 115 4.02 3.24 11.52
N GLY A 116 4.90 4.05 10.93
CA GLY A 116 6.29 3.66 10.58
C GLY A 116 6.45 3.20 9.12
N GLY A 117 5.62 3.70 8.23
CA GLY A 117 5.73 3.51 6.77
C GLY A 117 6.55 4.62 6.09
N THR A 118 7.06 4.32 4.89
CA THR A 118 7.81 5.30 4.08
C THR A 118 6.91 6.40 3.53
N THR A 119 5.60 6.14 3.37
CA THR A 119 4.62 7.12 2.89
C THR A 119 3.89 7.89 4.00
N ASP A 120 4.26 7.69 5.24
CA ASP A 120 3.60 8.29 6.41
C ASP A 120 3.66 9.83 6.43
N TYR A 121 4.60 10.45 5.68
CA TYR A 121 4.63 11.89 5.49
C TYR A 121 3.30 12.43 4.95
N ALA A 122 2.61 11.65 4.11
CA ALA A 122 1.36 12.04 3.48
C ALA A 122 0.16 12.03 4.45
N VAL A 123 0.31 11.41 5.61
CA VAL A 123 -0.65 11.49 6.73
C VAL A 123 -0.22 12.55 7.74
N ASP A 124 1.06 12.52 8.14
CA ASP A 124 1.60 13.40 9.18
C ASP A 124 1.49 14.89 8.81
N ILE A 125 1.66 15.24 7.54
CA ILE A 125 1.56 16.61 7.04
C ILE A 125 0.19 17.24 7.36
N PHE A 126 -0.92 16.48 7.28
CA PHE A 126 -2.25 16.99 7.62
C PHE A 126 -2.39 17.26 9.11
N HIS A 127 -1.93 16.30 9.94
CA HIS A 127 -1.95 16.49 11.40
C HIS A 127 -1.15 17.73 11.84
N LYS A 128 -0.02 18.01 11.19
CA LYS A 128 0.82 19.17 11.47
C LYS A 128 0.18 20.47 11.00
N ALA A 129 -0.43 20.48 9.81
CA ALA A 129 -1.11 21.64 9.27
C ALA A 129 -2.31 22.06 10.14
N ILE A 130 -3.13 21.09 10.59
CA ILE A 130 -4.34 21.34 11.41
C ILE A 130 -3.97 21.81 12.83
N ARG A 131 -2.83 21.33 13.37
CA ARG A 131 -2.33 21.78 14.68
C ARG A 131 -1.60 23.12 14.63
N GLU A 132 -1.54 23.74 13.45
CA GLU A 132 -0.85 25.02 13.21
C GLU A 132 0.62 24.99 13.68
N GLU A 133 1.29 23.83 13.50
CA GLU A 133 2.71 23.73 13.78
C GLU A 133 3.52 24.64 12.84
N GLU A 134 4.54 25.31 13.34
CA GLU A 134 5.26 26.35 12.58
C GLU A 134 5.86 25.83 11.27
N VAL A 135 6.44 24.62 11.26
CA VAL A 135 7.09 24.03 10.08
C VAL A 135 6.98 22.50 10.11
N PHE A 136 6.38 21.92 9.10
CA PHE A 136 6.44 20.48 8.89
C PHE A 136 7.79 20.06 8.30
N SER A 137 8.46 19.09 8.92
CA SER A 137 9.72 18.54 8.41
C SER A 137 9.45 17.24 7.64
N CYS A 138 9.38 17.35 6.30
CA CYS A 138 9.20 16.20 5.43
C CYS A 138 10.52 15.44 5.27
N PHE A 139 10.51 14.14 5.46
CA PHE A 139 11.68 13.26 5.32
C PHE A 139 11.92 12.76 3.89
N LEU A 140 11.17 13.25 2.91
CA LEU A 140 11.39 13.03 1.49
C LEU A 140 11.71 14.36 0.78
N LYS A 141 12.35 14.28 -0.39
CA LYS A 141 12.55 15.42 -1.29
C LYS A 141 11.20 15.95 -1.78
N ALA A 142 11.14 17.23 -2.07
CA ALA A 142 9.95 17.90 -2.62
C ALA A 142 9.40 17.19 -3.86
N SER A 143 10.30 16.71 -4.72
CA SER A 143 10.00 16.12 -6.04
C SER A 143 9.84 14.59 -6.04
N THR A 144 9.89 13.92 -4.90
CA THR A 144 9.73 12.46 -4.82
C THR A 144 8.32 12.06 -5.22
N GLN A 145 8.15 11.49 -6.39
CA GLN A 145 6.84 11.09 -6.90
C GLN A 145 6.50 9.68 -6.43
N LEU A 146 5.34 9.52 -5.80
CA LEU A 146 4.87 8.21 -5.29
C LEU A 146 3.38 8.00 -5.61
N PRO A 147 2.99 6.77 -5.93
CA PRO A 147 1.57 6.42 -6.02
C PRO A 147 0.95 6.35 -4.63
N LEU A 148 -0.18 7.00 -4.47
CA LEU A 148 -0.97 7.05 -3.24
C LEU A 148 -2.40 6.60 -3.50
N ILE A 149 -3.08 6.20 -2.44
CA ILE A 149 -4.51 5.87 -2.45
C ILE A 149 -5.17 6.36 -1.17
N PHE A 150 -6.36 6.96 -1.29
CA PHE A 150 -7.15 7.33 -0.12
C PHE A 150 -7.73 6.08 0.55
N ILE A 151 -7.81 6.07 1.88
CA ILE A 151 -8.23 4.90 2.66
C ILE A 151 -9.59 4.35 2.24
N ASP A 152 -10.56 5.21 1.91
CA ASP A 152 -11.89 4.77 1.49
C ASP A 152 -11.84 4.01 0.16
N ASP A 153 -10.98 4.43 -0.77
CA ASP A 153 -10.72 3.70 -2.01
C ASP A 153 -9.97 2.39 -1.75
N ALA A 154 -9.01 2.37 -0.83
CA ALA A 154 -8.30 1.15 -0.46
C ALA A 154 -9.22 0.09 0.15
N ILE A 155 -10.12 0.51 1.06
CA ILE A 155 -11.14 -0.37 1.66
C ILE A 155 -12.11 -0.87 0.59
N ARG A 156 -12.62 0.03 -0.25
CA ARG A 156 -13.54 -0.31 -1.33
C ARG A 156 -12.90 -1.30 -2.32
N ALA A 157 -11.66 -1.06 -2.75
CA ALA A 157 -10.92 -1.98 -3.61
C ALA A 157 -10.80 -3.38 -3.01
N THR A 158 -10.52 -3.45 -1.70
CA THR A 158 -10.45 -4.72 -0.96
C THR A 158 -11.77 -5.47 -1.01
N ILE A 159 -12.88 -4.78 -0.72
CA ILE A 159 -14.22 -5.37 -0.70
C ILE A 159 -14.64 -5.79 -2.10
N GLU A 160 -14.49 -4.92 -3.10
CA GLU A 160 -14.83 -5.21 -4.49
C GLU A 160 -14.03 -6.40 -5.05
N LEU A 161 -12.72 -6.47 -4.75
CA LEU A 161 -11.91 -7.63 -5.13
C LEU A 161 -12.42 -8.91 -4.45
N MET A 162 -12.74 -8.86 -3.15
CA MET A 162 -13.22 -10.03 -2.39
C MET A 162 -14.62 -10.48 -2.84
N ASP A 163 -15.46 -9.57 -3.30
CA ASP A 163 -16.81 -9.86 -3.79
C ASP A 163 -16.84 -10.28 -5.26
N ALA A 164 -15.81 -9.94 -6.04
CA ALA A 164 -15.73 -10.29 -7.45
C ALA A 164 -15.90 -11.81 -7.68
N PRO A 165 -16.57 -12.24 -8.77
CA PRO A 165 -16.68 -13.65 -9.12
C PRO A 165 -15.29 -14.30 -9.30
N ALA A 166 -15.09 -15.49 -8.74
CA ALA A 166 -13.79 -16.17 -8.74
C ALA A 166 -13.20 -16.39 -10.15
N GLN A 167 -14.08 -16.60 -11.15
CA GLN A 167 -13.67 -16.77 -12.55
C GLN A 167 -13.12 -15.50 -13.19
N ASN A 168 -13.39 -14.32 -12.62
CA ASN A 168 -12.86 -13.04 -13.09
C ASN A 168 -11.44 -12.79 -12.55
N ILE A 169 -11.07 -13.44 -11.45
CA ILE A 169 -9.78 -13.23 -10.79
C ILE A 169 -8.70 -14.06 -11.50
N LYS A 170 -7.99 -13.43 -12.42
CA LYS A 170 -6.96 -14.08 -13.26
C LYS A 170 -5.58 -14.05 -12.62
N ILE A 171 -5.30 -13.03 -11.80
CA ILE A 171 -4.00 -12.87 -11.14
C ILE A 171 -4.08 -13.42 -9.73
N ARG A 172 -3.23 -14.42 -9.44
CA ARG A 172 -3.20 -15.13 -8.16
C ARG A 172 -1.98 -14.79 -7.30
N THR A 173 -1.08 -13.94 -7.80
CA THR A 173 -0.02 -13.30 -7.00
C THR A 173 -0.59 -12.10 -6.26
N SER A 174 -0.70 -10.95 -6.98
CA SER A 174 -1.28 -9.72 -6.43
C SER A 174 -1.61 -8.75 -7.56
N TYR A 175 -2.74 -8.09 -7.50
CA TYR A 175 -3.10 -7.03 -8.46
C TYR A 175 -2.36 -5.74 -8.14
N ASN A 176 -1.84 -5.08 -9.17
CA ASN A 176 -1.50 -3.67 -9.07
C ASN A 176 -2.77 -2.85 -8.82
N LEU A 177 -2.65 -1.83 -7.99
CA LEU A 177 -3.73 -0.91 -7.68
C LEU A 177 -3.22 0.52 -7.76
N ALA A 178 -3.87 1.37 -8.54
CA ALA A 178 -3.60 2.80 -8.59
C ALA A 178 -4.73 3.58 -7.90
N GLY A 179 -4.35 4.66 -7.24
CA GLY A 179 -5.24 5.73 -6.81
C GLY A 179 -4.88 7.00 -7.59
N PHE A 180 -4.01 7.80 -7.04
CA PHE A 180 -3.41 8.95 -7.71
C PHE A 180 -1.91 8.99 -7.41
N THR A 181 -1.19 9.85 -8.13
CA THR A 181 0.24 10.06 -7.91
C THR A 181 0.47 11.52 -7.53
N CYS A 182 1.29 11.76 -6.51
CA CYS A 182 1.70 13.11 -6.17
C CYS A 182 3.08 13.15 -5.49
N THR A 183 3.66 14.33 -5.48
CA THR A 183 4.88 14.65 -4.75
C THR A 183 4.56 15.27 -3.39
N PRO A 184 5.50 15.27 -2.42
CA PRO A 184 5.35 16.04 -1.18
C PRO A 184 5.07 17.53 -1.40
N GLU A 185 5.62 18.12 -2.47
CA GLU A 185 5.38 19.52 -2.82
C GLU A 185 3.95 19.76 -3.31
N GLU A 186 3.42 18.89 -4.16
CA GLU A 186 2.03 18.98 -4.64
C GLU A 186 1.04 18.80 -3.48
N LEU A 187 1.29 17.85 -2.59
CA LEU A 187 0.48 17.65 -1.39
C LEU A 187 0.51 18.87 -0.46
N TYR A 188 1.70 19.41 -0.22
CA TYR A 188 1.86 20.65 0.54
C TYR A 188 1.08 21.80 -0.09
N ASN A 189 1.17 21.99 -1.41
CA ASN A 189 0.48 23.04 -2.12
C ASN A 189 -1.05 22.91 -2.03
N ALA A 190 -1.57 21.67 -2.07
CA ALA A 190 -3.00 21.42 -1.87
C ALA A 190 -3.46 21.82 -0.45
N ILE A 191 -2.69 21.47 0.57
CA ILE A 191 -2.98 21.83 1.97
C ILE A 191 -2.89 23.35 2.18
N LYS A 192 -1.92 24.01 1.55
CA LYS A 192 -1.69 25.45 1.67
C LYS A 192 -2.84 26.29 1.13
N GLN A 193 -3.68 25.76 0.24
CA GLN A 193 -4.90 26.47 -0.20
C GLN A 193 -5.87 26.72 0.98
N VAL A 194 -5.85 25.84 2.00
CA VAL A 194 -6.72 25.96 3.18
C VAL A 194 -5.97 26.58 4.37
N TYR A 195 -4.67 26.27 4.50
CA TYR A 195 -3.79 26.77 5.57
C TYR A 195 -2.64 27.59 4.97
N PRO A 196 -2.86 28.88 4.61
CA PRO A 196 -1.88 29.70 3.86
C PRO A 196 -0.56 29.90 4.58
N ASP A 197 -0.57 29.94 5.91
CA ASP A 197 0.61 30.19 6.75
C ASP A 197 1.42 28.91 7.04
N PHE A 198 0.91 27.73 6.68
CA PHE A 198 1.59 26.45 6.87
C PHE A 198 2.89 26.39 6.07
N LYS A 199 3.96 25.90 6.69
CA LYS A 199 5.29 25.85 6.11
C LYS A 199 5.83 24.42 6.11
N ILE A 200 6.64 24.11 5.09
CA ILE A 200 7.33 22.82 4.96
C ILE A 200 8.84 23.03 4.83
N ALA A 201 9.61 22.11 5.40
CA ALA A 201 11.04 21.96 5.17
C ALA A 201 11.32 20.51 4.72
N TYR A 202 12.07 20.35 3.66
CA TYR A 202 12.45 19.03 3.15
C TYR A 202 13.80 18.62 3.75
N LYS A 203 13.81 17.55 4.54
CA LYS A 203 15.00 16.99 5.21
C LYS A 203 15.04 15.47 4.96
N PRO A 204 15.44 15.04 3.77
CA PRO A 204 15.50 13.63 3.42
C PRO A 204 16.35 12.84 4.42
N ASP A 205 15.87 11.64 4.81
CA ASP A 205 16.59 10.66 5.59
C ASP A 205 16.64 9.30 4.86
N PHE A 206 17.00 8.21 5.55
CA PHE A 206 17.12 6.88 4.95
C PHE A 206 15.84 6.39 4.22
N ARG A 207 14.67 6.95 4.55
CA ARG A 207 13.40 6.63 3.87
C ARG A 207 13.37 7.15 2.43
N GLN A 208 14.19 8.13 2.10
CA GLN A 208 14.33 8.59 0.72
C GLN A 208 14.88 7.48 -0.19
N ASP A 209 15.88 6.73 0.26
CA ASP A 209 16.44 5.62 -0.54
C ASP A 209 15.40 4.51 -0.76
N ILE A 210 14.55 4.28 0.24
CA ILE A 210 13.42 3.35 0.10
C ILE A 210 12.42 3.88 -0.93
N ALA A 211 12.02 5.14 -0.83
CA ALA A 211 11.07 5.78 -1.75
C ALA A 211 11.60 5.81 -3.19
N ASP A 212 12.88 6.12 -3.38
CA ASP A 212 13.55 6.14 -4.69
C ASP A 212 13.61 4.75 -5.36
N SER A 213 13.34 3.67 -4.62
CA SER A 213 13.25 2.29 -5.14
C SER A 213 11.84 1.86 -5.53
N TRP A 214 10.84 2.70 -5.29
CA TRP A 214 9.45 2.41 -5.59
C TRP A 214 8.98 3.13 -6.86
N PRO A 215 7.95 2.59 -7.57
CA PRO A 215 7.45 3.21 -8.78
C PRO A 215 6.91 4.62 -8.54
N ASN A 216 7.08 5.46 -9.57
CA ASN A 216 6.43 6.78 -9.62
C ASN A 216 4.93 6.64 -9.86
N SER A 217 4.53 5.69 -10.72
CA SER A 217 3.13 5.39 -11.04
C SER A 217 2.95 3.91 -11.42
N ILE A 218 1.71 3.43 -11.43
CA ILE A 218 1.37 2.01 -11.55
C ILE A 218 0.32 1.82 -12.64
N ASP A 219 0.53 0.82 -13.50
CA ASP A 219 -0.50 0.29 -14.39
C ASP A 219 -1.40 -0.68 -13.63
N ASP A 220 -2.67 -0.32 -13.43
CA ASP A 220 -3.71 -1.14 -12.82
C ASP A 220 -4.77 -1.65 -13.82
N SER A 221 -4.44 -1.64 -15.11
CA SER A 221 -5.33 -2.10 -16.18
C SER A 221 -5.89 -3.52 -15.94
N SER A 222 -5.11 -4.39 -15.30
CA SER A 222 -5.58 -5.72 -14.91
C SER A 222 -6.71 -5.67 -13.89
N ALA A 223 -6.64 -4.80 -12.89
CA ALA A 223 -7.70 -4.60 -11.91
C ALA A 223 -8.97 -4.02 -12.56
N ILE A 224 -8.79 -3.04 -13.46
CA ILE A 224 -9.89 -2.46 -14.24
C ILE A 224 -10.61 -3.53 -15.07
N ASN A 225 -9.85 -4.36 -15.78
CA ASN A 225 -10.41 -5.36 -16.70
C ASN A 225 -11.06 -6.55 -15.99
N ASP A 226 -10.49 -7.00 -14.87
CA ASP A 226 -10.91 -8.23 -14.22
C ASP A 226 -12.04 -8.01 -13.20
N TRP A 227 -12.06 -6.88 -12.51
CA TRP A 227 -13.07 -6.59 -11.49
C TRP A 227 -13.56 -5.14 -11.44
N ASN A 228 -13.40 -4.39 -12.57
CA ASN A 228 -13.92 -3.03 -12.79
C ASN A 228 -13.43 -1.97 -11.78
N TRP A 229 -12.23 -2.12 -11.28
CA TRP A 229 -11.65 -1.13 -10.37
C TRP A 229 -11.60 0.27 -11.00
N LYS A 230 -11.94 1.28 -10.21
CA LYS A 230 -11.74 2.70 -10.55
C LYS A 230 -11.59 3.50 -9.27
N PRO A 231 -10.52 4.29 -9.10
CA PRO A 231 -10.40 5.20 -7.97
C PRO A 231 -11.50 6.27 -8.02
N LYS A 232 -11.95 6.73 -6.86
CA LYS A 232 -12.92 7.82 -6.71
C LYS A 232 -12.30 9.09 -6.20
N PHE A 233 -11.13 8.98 -5.58
CA PHE A 233 -10.43 10.09 -4.99
C PHE A 233 -9.16 10.43 -5.77
N ASP A 234 -8.96 11.71 -6.00
CA ASP A 234 -7.73 12.34 -6.46
C ASP A 234 -7.08 13.13 -5.30
N LEU A 235 -6.00 13.85 -5.58
CA LEU A 235 -5.29 14.65 -4.58
C LEU A 235 -6.20 15.71 -3.94
N GLU A 236 -7.02 16.39 -4.73
CA GLU A 236 -7.86 17.50 -4.26
C GLU A 236 -9.00 16.99 -3.36
N SER A 237 -9.77 16.02 -3.82
CA SER A 237 -10.88 15.42 -3.09
C SER A 237 -10.42 14.72 -1.81
N MET A 238 -9.29 14.01 -1.85
CA MET A 238 -8.66 13.41 -0.67
C MET A 238 -8.25 14.48 0.34
N THR A 239 -7.57 15.54 -0.11
CA THR A 239 -7.13 16.65 0.75
C THR A 239 -8.33 17.28 1.46
N HIS A 240 -9.42 17.52 0.73
CA HIS A 240 -10.65 18.09 1.31
C HIS A 240 -11.23 17.21 2.43
N VAL A 241 -11.31 15.89 2.20
CA VAL A 241 -11.83 14.97 3.22
C VAL A 241 -10.89 14.88 4.42
N MET A 242 -9.58 14.76 4.19
CA MET A 242 -8.57 14.73 5.27
C MET A 242 -8.69 15.96 6.20
N ILE A 243 -8.79 17.15 5.63
CA ILE A 243 -8.91 18.40 6.40
C ILE A 243 -10.25 18.48 7.16
N LYS A 244 -11.31 17.94 6.58
CA LYS A 244 -12.64 17.97 7.21
C LYS A 244 -12.77 17.00 8.38
N GLU A 245 -12.14 15.83 8.30
CA GLU A 245 -12.33 14.73 9.26
C GLU A 245 -11.28 14.73 10.39
N LEU A 246 -10.18 15.47 10.24
CA LEU A 246 -9.16 15.67 11.27
C LEU A 246 -9.40 16.95 12.08
#